data_6a1498c4b75e4655062dbe1b284c33fe
#
_entry.id   6a1498c4b75e4655062dbe1b284c33fe
#
_cell.length_a   1.000
_cell.length_b   1.000
_cell.length_c   1.000
_cell.angle_alpha   90.00
_cell.angle_beta   90.00
_cell.angle_gamma   90.00
#
_symmetry.space_group_name_H-M   'P 1'
#
loop_
_entity.id
_entity.type
_entity.pdbx_description
1 polymer ?
#
loop_
_entity_poly.entity_id
_entity_poly.type
_entity_poly.pdbx_seq_one_letter_code
_entity_poly.pdbx_strand_id
1 'polypeptide(L)'
;MNHQEKRKDALLIGAMTLALFALQAAVAGAKLAYAGTIMQTLGLSALFALIFAIAMAVFAQLEKPKTGTLLFVGAFAAVAMLARVSMLDFVTADYNSFLSGWLDIFRQGGFKMLAQNVGDYNLIYQYFLLLITKIPLHDLYLIKLISVAFDYALALVMMRAAGRFGGEKARLPVFLLMMVYPTVLIDGACWGQCDSVYVFFIVLSLYLLATDRPARSAVALAVAFAFKLQTIFFFPVVLFGLLHKKYDWRHAAAFFAAYVVTLVPALIAGRGFVDALSVYANQSMGQYYDRLTYNAPNLYLFFPMLEFASSQEFTWMRYIQDIDGKGLNGYLNPDLFPDLQHAALYACVVLTLIVVVYWLMHWKEITPDMTLEIALFFALFLPFVMPKIHERYFYLADMLAILYAVKHARRRFMPLLVVGASLMSYVPYLMRQRPIDERWLALMMLAALIVVGHDLLERMRVNRKALAKGGAA
;
A
#
# COMPACT_ATOMS: atom_id res chain seq x y z
N MET A 1 34.42 4.24 2.55
CA MET A 1 34.34 4.81 3.92
C MET A 1 35.33 4.13 4.81
N ASN A 2 36.22 4.89 5.43
CA ASN A 2 37.26 4.35 6.31
C ASN A 2 36.62 4.02 7.69
N HIS A 3 37.34 3.28 8.55
CA HIS A 3 36.83 2.82 9.85
C HIS A 3 36.47 4.00 10.79
N GLN A 4 37.19 5.13 10.70
CA GLN A 4 36.93 6.35 11.47
C GLN A 4 35.63 7.04 11.04
N GLU A 5 35.33 7.08 9.74
CA GLU A 5 34.08 7.68 9.24
C GLU A 5 32.87 6.87 9.69
N LYS A 6 32.93 5.52 9.60
CA LYS A 6 31.85 4.66 10.12
C LYS A 6 31.62 4.87 11.61
N ARG A 7 32.69 5.03 12.41
CA ARG A 7 32.57 5.29 13.83
C ARG A 7 31.95 6.66 14.13
N LYS A 8 32.30 7.70 13.35
CA LYS A 8 31.68 9.03 13.49
C LYS A 8 30.18 8.99 13.17
N ASP A 9 29.79 8.35 12.07
CA ASP A 9 28.39 8.21 11.70
C ASP A 9 27.60 7.44 12.76
N ALA A 10 28.15 6.36 13.28
CA ALA A 10 27.51 5.60 14.35
C ALA A 10 27.32 6.40 15.64
N LEU A 11 28.32 7.20 16.05
CA LEU A 11 28.22 8.08 17.21
C LEU A 11 27.17 9.18 16.99
N LEU A 12 27.13 9.76 15.80
CA LEU A 12 26.16 10.78 15.45
C LEU A 12 24.74 10.24 15.45
N ILE A 13 24.50 9.09 14.81
CA ILE A 13 23.19 8.43 14.81
C ILE A 13 22.78 8.07 16.24
N GLY A 14 23.72 7.57 17.06
CA GLY A 14 23.46 7.29 18.46
C GLY A 14 23.02 8.52 19.25
N ALA A 15 23.72 9.66 19.07
CA ALA A 15 23.35 10.93 19.73
C ALA A 15 21.98 11.42 19.29
N MET A 16 21.67 11.42 17.98
CA MET A 16 20.34 11.77 17.46
C MET A 16 19.25 10.84 17.97
N THR A 17 19.52 9.54 18.07
CA THR A 17 18.60 8.55 18.61
C THR A 17 18.29 8.80 20.08
N LEU A 18 19.28 9.11 20.89
CA LEU A 18 19.09 9.44 22.32
C LEU A 18 18.30 10.74 22.50
N ALA A 19 18.58 11.76 21.68
CA ALA A 19 17.82 13.01 21.70
C ALA A 19 16.35 12.76 21.29
N LEU A 20 16.13 11.99 20.24
CA LEU A 20 14.79 11.62 19.80
C LEU A 20 14.06 10.80 20.86
N PHE A 21 14.71 9.82 21.48
CA PHE A 21 14.14 9.03 22.57
C PHE A 21 13.65 9.92 23.72
N ALA A 22 14.48 10.86 24.17
CA ALA A 22 14.12 11.79 25.24
C ALA A 22 12.92 12.67 24.86
N LEU A 23 12.91 13.21 23.63
CA LEU A 23 11.78 14.00 23.14
C LEU A 23 10.49 13.17 23.01
N GLN A 24 10.60 11.96 22.52
CA GLN A 24 9.45 11.05 22.40
C GLN A 24 8.90 10.66 23.77
N ALA A 25 9.76 10.36 24.74
CA ALA A 25 9.35 10.05 26.10
C ALA A 25 8.61 11.23 26.76
N ALA A 26 9.07 12.45 26.51
CA ALA A 26 8.38 13.66 27.00
C ALA A 26 7.02 13.86 26.30
N VAL A 27 6.95 13.70 24.98
CA VAL A 27 5.71 13.85 24.19
C VAL A 27 4.72 12.72 24.52
N ALA A 28 5.18 11.48 24.59
CA ALA A 28 4.33 10.34 24.91
C ALA A 28 3.77 10.44 26.35
N GLY A 29 4.62 10.78 27.31
CA GLY A 29 4.18 10.95 28.70
C GLY A 29 3.20 12.11 28.92
N ALA A 30 3.27 13.14 28.06
CA ALA A 30 2.39 14.30 28.16
C ALA A 30 1.08 14.17 27.38
N LYS A 31 1.04 13.34 26.31
CA LYS A 31 -0.06 13.37 25.33
C LYS A 31 -0.73 12.01 25.09
N LEU A 32 -0.03 10.88 25.24
CA LEU A 32 -0.60 9.59 24.85
C LEU A 32 -1.50 9.02 25.96
N ALA A 33 -2.79 8.88 25.64
CA ALA A 33 -3.81 8.45 26.59
C ALA A 33 -3.60 7.02 27.09
N TYR A 34 -3.04 6.14 26.26
CA TYR A 34 -2.84 4.72 26.56
C TYR A 34 -1.37 4.37 26.84
N ALA A 35 -0.51 5.38 27.07
CA ALA A 35 0.90 5.13 27.39
C ALA A 35 1.07 4.40 28.75
N GLY A 36 0.10 4.54 29.64
CA GLY A 36 0.05 3.80 30.90
C GLY A 36 1.13 4.26 31.90
N THR A 37 2.00 3.33 32.29
CA THR A 37 3.09 3.60 33.23
C THR A 37 4.28 4.28 32.57
N ILE A 38 5.17 4.88 33.37
CA ILE A 38 6.45 5.41 32.91
C ILE A 38 7.25 4.35 32.13
N MET A 39 7.27 3.12 32.59
CA MET A 39 7.96 2.02 31.91
C MET A 39 7.39 1.74 30.53
N GLN A 40 6.08 1.78 30.38
CA GLN A 40 5.42 1.60 29.06
C GLN A 40 5.72 2.77 28.11
N THR A 41 5.69 4.01 28.62
CA THR A 41 6.08 5.20 27.87
C THR A 41 7.53 5.12 27.38
N LEU A 42 8.46 4.73 28.26
CA LEU A 42 9.87 4.55 27.90
C LEU A 42 10.06 3.40 26.91
N GLY A 43 9.37 2.27 27.13
CA GLY A 43 9.41 1.12 26.21
C GLY A 43 8.90 1.47 24.81
N LEU A 44 7.78 2.17 24.70
CA LEU A 44 7.23 2.64 23.44
C LEU A 44 8.20 3.61 22.73
N SER A 45 8.72 4.59 23.47
CA SER A 45 9.68 5.56 22.94
C SER A 45 10.97 4.88 22.47
N ALA A 46 11.45 3.86 23.16
CA ALA A 46 12.62 3.09 22.78
C ALA A 46 12.39 2.33 21.46
N LEU A 47 11.20 1.75 21.25
CA LEU A 47 10.87 1.05 20.00
C LEU A 47 10.84 2.00 18.79
N PHE A 48 10.23 3.18 18.91
CA PHE A 48 10.23 4.17 17.83
C PHE A 48 11.64 4.76 17.59
N ALA A 49 12.42 5.00 18.64
CA ALA A 49 13.81 5.43 18.52
C ALA A 49 14.68 4.36 17.85
N LEU A 50 14.42 3.08 18.10
CA LEU A 50 15.09 1.96 17.44
C LEU A 50 14.79 1.93 15.93
N ILE A 51 13.53 2.11 15.53
CA ILE A 51 13.16 2.21 14.11
C ILE A 51 13.94 3.34 13.43
N PHE A 52 13.97 4.52 14.06
CA PHE A 52 14.74 5.66 13.58
C PHE A 52 16.25 5.32 13.44
N ALA A 53 16.84 4.73 14.48
CA ALA A 53 18.25 4.36 14.47
C ALA A 53 18.60 3.40 13.32
N ILE A 54 17.77 2.34 13.14
CA ILE A 54 17.93 1.37 12.05
C ILE A 54 17.82 2.07 10.70
N ALA A 55 16.79 2.90 10.49
CA ALA A 55 16.56 3.60 9.23
C ALA A 55 17.72 4.53 8.89
N MET A 56 18.23 5.29 9.87
CA MET A 56 19.36 6.21 9.68
C MET A 56 20.68 5.46 9.45
N ALA A 57 20.90 4.32 10.11
CA ALA A 57 22.08 3.46 9.88
C ALA A 57 22.07 2.89 8.45
N VAL A 58 20.90 2.41 7.98
CA VAL A 58 20.73 1.92 6.60
C VAL A 58 20.91 3.05 5.60
N PHE A 59 20.33 4.24 5.85
CA PHE A 59 20.53 5.41 5.02
C PHE A 59 22.02 5.78 4.90
N ALA A 60 22.72 5.89 6.02
CA ALA A 60 24.15 6.20 6.04
C ALA A 60 25.00 5.15 5.29
N GLN A 61 24.64 3.88 5.41
CA GLN A 61 25.33 2.79 4.69
C GLN A 61 25.08 2.85 3.17
N LEU A 62 23.86 3.17 2.75
CA LEU A 62 23.46 3.21 1.34
C LEU A 62 23.98 4.44 0.61
N GLU A 63 23.91 5.61 1.24
CA GLU A 63 24.20 6.90 0.59
C GLU A 63 25.56 7.49 0.95
N LYS A 64 26.19 7.04 2.03
CA LYS A 64 27.48 7.53 2.53
C LYS A 64 27.56 9.07 2.57
N PRO A 65 26.60 9.72 3.23
CA PRO A 65 26.43 11.16 3.20
C PRO A 65 27.56 11.88 3.94
N LYS A 66 27.82 13.14 3.60
CA LYS A 66 28.63 14.01 4.43
C LYS A 66 27.94 14.21 5.79
N THR A 67 28.73 14.48 6.84
CA THR A 67 28.23 14.68 8.22
C THR A 67 27.07 15.70 8.29
N GLY A 68 27.19 16.87 7.60
CA GLY A 68 26.12 17.86 7.57
C GLY A 68 24.83 17.36 6.92
N THR A 69 24.94 16.55 5.86
CA THR A 69 23.77 15.92 5.22
C THR A 69 23.14 14.88 6.17
N LEU A 70 23.95 14.08 6.85
CA LEU A 70 23.46 13.08 7.82
C LEU A 70 22.72 13.75 8.97
N LEU A 71 23.25 14.86 9.51
CA LEU A 71 22.61 15.67 10.55
C LEU A 71 21.26 16.24 10.08
N PHE A 72 21.24 16.84 8.89
CA PHE A 72 20.01 17.42 8.33
C PHE A 72 18.93 16.34 8.12
N VAL A 73 19.29 15.23 7.47
CA VAL A 73 18.37 14.11 7.21
C VAL A 73 17.88 13.49 8.52
N GLY A 74 18.79 13.30 9.49
CA GLY A 74 18.45 12.76 10.80
C GLY A 74 17.50 13.66 11.58
N ALA A 75 17.77 14.99 11.59
CA ALA A 75 16.87 15.95 12.24
C ALA A 75 15.48 15.95 11.57
N PHE A 76 15.43 15.94 10.23
CA PHE A 76 14.17 15.89 9.49
C PHE A 76 13.39 14.61 9.77
N ALA A 77 14.06 13.45 9.73
CA ALA A 77 13.45 12.15 10.02
C ALA A 77 12.99 12.05 11.49
N ALA A 78 13.71 12.69 12.43
CA ALA A 78 13.31 12.76 13.84
C ALA A 78 12.02 13.58 14.01
N VAL A 79 11.91 14.74 13.36
CA VAL A 79 10.67 15.55 13.35
C VAL A 79 9.52 14.77 12.73
N ALA A 80 9.75 14.07 11.61
CA ALA A 80 8.74 13.22 10.98
C ALA A 80 8.30 12.05 11.88
N MET A 81 9.21 11.51 12.71
CA MET A 81 8.88 10.49 13.70
C MET A 81 8.05 11.07 14.85
N LEU A 82 8.39 12.27 15.35
CA LEU A 82 7.59 12.94 16.38
C LEU A 82 6.17 13.25 15.90
N ALA A 83 6.01 13.65 14.63
CA ALA A 83 4.70 13.83 14.02
C ALA A 83 3.89 12.51 14.03
N ARG A 84 4.52 11.36 13.74
CA ARG A 84 3.86 10.05 13.83
C ARG A 84 3.46 9.69 15.26
N VAL A 85 4.35 9.90 16.22
CA VAL A 85 4.07 9.64 17.64
C VAL A 85 2.88 10.48 18.13
N SER A 86 2.72 11.72 17.67
CA SER A 86 1.59 12.57 18.04
C SER A 86 0.22 12.10 17.50
N MET A 87 0.20 11.18 16.52
CA MET A 87 -1.02 10.62 15.91
C MET A 87 -1.41 9.25 16.48
N LEU A 88 -0.62 8.69 17.42
CA LEU A 88 -0.82 7.31 17.87
C LEU A 88 -2.14 7.08 18.59
N ASP A 89 -2.68 8.10 19.29
CA ASP A 89 -3.94 8.01 20.04
C ASP A 89 -5.20 7.96 19.15
N PHE A 90 -5.07 8.24 17.85
CA PHE A 90 -6.24 8.22 16.99
C PHE A 90 -6.78 6.79 16.86
N VAL A 91 -7.99 6.57 17.34
CA VAL A 91 -8.66 5.25 17.30
C VAL A 91 -9.62 5.20 16.13
N THR A 92 -9.47 4.21 15.27
CA THR A 92 -10.34 4.01 14.11
C THR A 92 -11.43 2.97 14.38
N ALA A 93 -12.48 2.98 13.56
CA ALA A 93 -13.51 1.95 13.59
C ALA A 93 -12.90 0.56 13.30
N ASP A 94 -11.92 0.46 12.40
CA ASP A 94 -11.23 -0.81 12.09
C ASP A 94 -10.56 -1.42 13.32
N TYR A 95 -9.92 -0.59 14.16
CA TYR A 95 -9.33 -1.06 15.40
C TYR A 95 -10.38 -1.61 16.37
N ASN A 96 -11.45 -0.84 16.60
CA ASN A 96 -12.48 -1.22 17.58
C ASN A 96 -13.32 -2.40 17.11
N SER A 97 -13.68 -2.45 15.81
CA SER A 97 -14.60 -3.45 15.28
C SER A 97 -13.93 -4.77 14.92
N PHE A 98 -12.61 -4.75 14.61
CA PHE A 98 -11.91 -5.92 14.10
C PHE A 98 -10.63 -6.23 14.86
N LEU A 99 -9.64 -5.33 14.85
CA LEU A 99 -8.28 -5.64 15.31
C LEU A 99 -8.20 -5.96 16.79
N SER A 100 -8.93 -5.23 17.64
CA SER A 100 -8.97 -5.50 19.08
C SER A 100 -9.49 -6.91 19.39
N GLY A 101 -10.59 -7.32 18.73
CA GLY A 101 -11.15 -8.66 18.89
C GLY A 101 -10.21 -9.76 18.40
N TRP A 102 -9.51 -9.56 17.29
CA TRP A 102 -8.52 -10.53 16.80
C TRP A 102 -7.33 -10.67 17.75
N LEU A 103 -6.88 -9.57 18.33
CA LEU A 103 -5.82 -9.59 19.34
C LEU A 103 -6.25 -10.33 20.60
N ASP A 104 -7.49 -10.16 21.05
CA ASP A 104 -8.03 -10.88 22.20
C ASP A 104 -8.09 -12.39 21.97
N ILE A 105 -8.46 -12.83 20.76
CA ILE A 105 -8.41 -14.25 20.36
C ILE A 105 -6.97 -14.79 20.49
N PHE A 106 -5.96 -14.07 19.96
CA PHE A 106 -4.56 -14.48 20.08
C PHE A 106 -4.04 -14.40 21.52
N ARG A 107 -4.51 -13.45 22.34
CA ARG A 107 -4.11 -13.33 23.74
C ARG A 107 -4.59 -14.51 24.56
N GLN A 108 -5.82 -14.98 24.30
CA GLN A 108 -6.43 -16.12 25.00
C GLN A 108 -5.88 -17.47 24.51
N GLY A 109 -5.80 -17.69 23.20
CA GLY A 109 -5.45 -18.98 22.63
C GLY A 109 -4.00 -19.14 22.16
N GLY A 110 -3.25 -18.03 22.06
CA GLY A 110 -1.84 -18.04 21.68
C GLY A 110 -1.59 -18.62 20.29
N PHE A 111 -0.47 -19.32 20.13
CA PHE A 111 -0.02 -19.89 18.85
C PHE A 111 -1.03 -20.86 18.21
N LYS A 112 -1.81 -21.58 19.02
CA LYS A 112 -2.82 -22.54 18.51
C LYS A 112 -3.91 -21.85 17.70
N MET A 113 -4.16 -20.56 17.89
CA MET A 113 -5.17 -19.82 17.14
C MET A 113 -4.80 -19.64 15.66
N LEU A 114 -3.54 -19.81 15.27
CA LEU A 114 -3.13 -19.84 13.89
C LEU A 114 -3.70 -21.04 13.09
N ALA A 115 -4.18 -22.07 13.79
CA ALA A 115 -4.90 -23.19 13.18
C ALA A 115 -6.29 -22.79 12.66
N GLN A 116 -6.82 -21.65 13.10
CA GLN A 116 -8.14 -21.16 12.75
C GLN A 116 -8.06 -19.91 11.88
N ASN A 117 -9.18 -19.53 11.27
CA ASN A 117 -9.24 -18.26 10.54
C ASN A 117 -9.54 -17.14 11.54
N VAL A 118 -8.53 -16.32 11.86
CA VAL A 118 -8.66 -15.15 12.74
C VAL A 118 -8.60 -13.90 11.88
N GLY A 119 -9.76 -13.30 11.62
CA GLY A 119 -9.87 -12.10 10.81
C GLY A 119 -9.70 -12.31 9.31
N ASP A 120 -9.72 -11.22 8.57
CA ASP A 120 -9.76 -11.20 7.11
C ASP A 120 -8.38 -11.00 6.46
N TYR A 121 -7.33 -10.81 7.24
CA TYR A 121 -5.98 -10.69 6.72
C TYR A 121 -5.28 -12.03 6.56
N ASN A 122 -4.36 -12.09 5.59
CA ASN A 122 -3.57 -13.30 5.37
C ASN A 122 -2.60 -13.58 6.53
N LEU A 123 -2.06 -14.77 6.55
CA LEU A 123 -1.37 -15.39 7.69
C LEU A 123 -0.20 -14.58 8.25
N ILE A 124 0.62 -13.93 7.40
CA ILE A 124 1.76 -13.13 7.92
C ILE A 124 1.26 -12.01 8.83
N TYR A 125 0.14 -11.36 8.51
CA TYR A 125 -0.41 -10.32 9.37
C TYR A 125 -0.91 -10.91 10.69
N GLN A 126 -1.52 -12.09 10.67
CA GLN A 126 -1.92 -12.80 11.89
C GLN A 126 -0.72 -13.15 12.78
N TYR A 127 0.44 -13.47 12.20
CA TYR A 127 1.68 -13.67 12.98
C TYR A 127 2.13 -12.38 13.69
N PHE A 128 2.01 -11.23 13.04
CA PHE A 128 2.28 -9.95 13.71
C PHE A 128 1.32 -9.70 14.86
N LEU A 129 0.01 -9.96 14.67
CA LEU A 129 -0.97 -9.82 15.74
C LEU A 129 -0.62 -10.73 16.94
N LEU A 130 -0.27 -11.98 16.67
CA LEU A 130 0.18 -12.90 17.71
C LEU A 130 1.44 -12.38 18.46
N LEU A 131 2.42 -11.85 17.74
CA LEU A 131 3.64 -11.28 18.35
C LEU A 131 3.33 -10.06 19.23
N ILE A 132 2.45 -9.17 18.75
CA ILE A 132 1.99 -7.98 19.50
C ILE A 132 1.43 -8.39 20.87
N THR A 133 0.67 -9.47 20.96
CA THR A 133 0.06 -9.91 22.27
C THR A 133 1.09 -10.31 23.32
N LYS A 134 2.37 -10.48 22.96
CA LYS A 134 3.46 -10.83 23.90
C LYS A 134 4.22 -9.61 24.45
N ILE A 135 3.94 -8.43 23.92
CA ILE A 135 4.60 -7.18 24.31
C ILE A 135 3.70 -6.45 25.29
N PRO A 136 4.19 -6.07 26.50
CA PRO A 136 3.37 -5.45 27.53
C PRO A 136 3.16 -3.94 27.29
N LEU A 137 2.72 -3.59 26.07
CA LEU A 137 2.36 -2.24 25.65
C LEU A 137 0.95 -2.25 25.03
N HIS A 138 0.34 -1.09 24.89
CA HIS A 138 -1.00 -1.00 24.32
C HIS A 138 -1.02 -1.42 22.85
N ASP A 139 -1.94 -2.30 22.50
CA ASP A 139 -2.04 -2.94 21.17
C ASP A 139 -2.16 -1.93 20.02
N LEU A 140 -2.93 -0.86 20.22
CA LEU A 140 -3.10 0.21 19.23
C LEU A 140 -1.75 0.78 18.78
N TYR A 141 -0.84 1.03 19.74
CA TYR A 141 0.48 1.59 19.43
C TYR A 141 1.39 0.57 18.77
N LEU A 142 1.28 -0.70 19.14
CA LEU A 142 2.08 -1.77 18.53
C LEU A 142 1.67 -2.08 17.09
N ILE A 143 0.37 -2.02 16.78
CA ILE A 143 -0.12 -2.11 15.40
C ILE A 143 0.48 -0.97 14.56
N LYS A 144 0.39 0.26 15.05
CA LYS A 144 0.94 1.44 14.38
C LYS A 144 2.47 1.42 14.29
N LEU A 145 3.15 0.84 15.28
CA LEU A 145 4.61 0.67 15.27
C LEU A 145 5.07 -0.13 14.06
N ILE A 146 4.37 -1.22 13.71
CA ILE A 146 4.69 -2.04 12.53
C ILE A 146 4.56 -1.20 11.26
N SER A 147 3.46 -0.47 11.12
CA SER A 147 3.22 0.39 9.96
C SER A 147 4.30 1.47 9.84
N VAL A 148 4.62 2.16 10.95
CA VAL A 148 5.69 3.17 10.97
C VAL A 148 7.07 2.59 10.64
N ALA A 149 7.38 1.37 11.09
CA ALA A 149 8.62 0.70 10.72
C ALA A 149 8.72 0.51 9.19
N PHE A 150 7.62 0.09 8.58
CA PHE A 150 7.57 -0.08 7.13
C PHE A 150 7.44 1.23 6.36
N ASP A 151 6.92 2.32 6.94
CA ASP A 151 7.00 3.66 6.34
C ASP A 151 8.47 4.08 6.11
N TYR A 152 9.33 3.87 7.11
CA TYR A 152 10.76 4.16 7.00
C TYR A 152 11.47 3.22 6.02
N ALA A 153 11.13 1.93 6.04
CA ALA A 153 11.65 0.96 5.08
C ALA A 153 11.21 1.30 3.65
N LEU A 154 9.95 1.68 3.46
CA LEU A 154 9.38 2.13 2.18
C LEU A 154 10.11 3.38 1.68
N ALA A 155 10.40 4.35 2.54
CA ALA A 155 11.16 5.53 2.16
C ALA A 155 12.56 5.20 1.65
N LEU A 156 13.25 4.24 2.28
CA LEU A 156 14.57 3.78 1.84
C LEU A 156 14.52 3.08 0.48
N VAL A 157 13.54 2.22 0.23
CA VAL A 157 13.42 1.55 -1.07
C VAL A 157 12.94 2.51 -2.16
N MET A 158 12.04 3.46 -1.85
CA MET A 158 11.61 4.52 -2.76
C MET A 158 12.80 5.42 -3.17
N MET A 159 13.66 5.78 -2.24
CA MET A 159 14.91 6.48 -2.50
C MET A 159 15.78 5.73 -3.53
N ARG A 160 15.97 4.42 -3.33
CA ARG A 160 16.76 3.58 -4.25
C ARG A 160 16.11 3.48 -5.62
N ALA A 161 14.79 3.27 -5.66
CA ALA A 161 14.01 3.21 -6.89
C ALA A 161 14.06 4.56 -7.64
N ALA A 162 13.94 5.68 -6.92
CA ALA A 162 14.07 7.02 -7.50
C ALA A 162 15.43 7.24 -8.17
N GLY A 163 16.51 6.77 -7.53
CA GLY A 163 17.85 6.79 -8.14
C GLY A 163 17.95 5.96 -9.41
N ARG A 164 17.24 4.82 -9.48
CA ARG A 164 17.22 3.96 -10.67
C ARG A 164 16.42 4.54 -11.83
N PHE A 165 15.28 5.19 -11.55
CA PHE A 165 14.37 5.70 -12.58
C PHE A 165 14.62 7.16 -12.95
N GLY A 166 15.08 8.01 -12.03
CA GLY A 166 15.27 9.44 -12.22
C GLY A 166 16.69 9.96 -12.01
N GLY A 167 17.63 9.05 -11.72
CA GLY A 167 19.03 9.37 -11.47
C GLY A 167 19.34 9.74 -10.01
N GLU A 168 20.63 9.76 -9.69
CA GLU A 168 21.16 9.90 -8.31
C GLU A 168 20.62 11.14 -7.57
N LYS A 169 20.41 12.24 -8.29
CA LYS A 169 19.90 13.51 -7.70
C LYS A 169 18.48 13.38 -7.15
N ALA A 170 17.71 12.38 -7.58
CA ALA A 170 16.34 12.16 -7.12
C ALA A 170 16.27 11.43 -5.77
N ARG A 171 17.34 10.77 -5.33
CA ARG A 171 17.34 9.92 -4.13
C ARG A 171 16.96 10.68 -2.88
N LEU A 172 17.72 11.68 -2.52
CA LEU A 172 17.51 12.43 -1.28
C LEU A 172 16.15 13.17 -1.25
N PRO A 173 15.74 13.90 -2.30
CA PRO A 173 14.41 14.53 -2.32
C PRO A 173 13.27 13.53 -2.12
N VAL A 174 13.33 12.35 -2.75
CA VAL A 174 12.29 11.32 -2.60
C VAL A 174 12.32 10.73 -1.18
N PHE A 175 13.49 10.47 -0.59
CA PHE A 175 13.58 10.03 0.79
C PHE A 175 12.91 11.01 1.76
N LEU A 176 13.24 12.30 1.67
CA LEU A 176 12.66 13.33 2.51
C LEU A 176 11.15 13.49 2.27
N LEU A 177 10.70 13.45 1.01
CA LEU A 177 9.29 13.50 0.67
C LEU A 177 8.52 12.35 1.33
N MET A 178 9.04 11.13 1.28
CA MET A 178 8.41 9.95 1.86
C MET A 178 8.24 10.05 3.38
N MET A 179 9.16 10.74 4.07
CA MET A 179 9.06 10.93 5.53
C MET A 179 7.80 11.72 5.94
N VAL A 180 7.33 12.63 5.09
CA VAL A 180 6.20 13.52 5.34
C VAL A 180 5.07 13.36 4.32
N TYR A 181 5.09 12.31 3.51
CA TYR A 181 4.07 12.10 2.50
C TYR A 181 2.71 11.85 3.17
N PRO A 182 1.67 12.63 2.83
CA PRO A 182 0.45 12.65 3.64
C PRO A 182 -0.24 11.30 3.76
N THR A 183 -0.36 10.55 2.66
CA THR A 183 -1.01 9.23 2.70
C THR A 183 -0.20 8.22 3.51
N VAL A 184 1.13 8.30 3.52
CA VAL A 184 2.00 7.45 4.35
C VAL A 184 1.84 7.78 5.85
N LEU A 185 1.84 9.06 6.20
CA LEU A 185 1.66 9.49 7.59
C LEU A 185 0.30 9.06 8.15
N ILE A 186 -0.76 9.26 7.35
CA ILE A 186 -2.13 9.01 7.80
C ILE A 186 -2.41 7.51 7.82
N ASP A 187 -2.04 6.77 6.79
CA ASP A 187 -2.29 5.34 6.70
C ASP A 187 -1.62 4.56 7.86
N GLY A 188 -0.35 4.81 8.11
CA GLY A 188 0.42 4.13 9.15
C GLY A 188 0.16 4.64 10.56
N ALA A 189 0.55 5.89 10.84
CA ALA A 189 0.58 6.42 12.20
C ALA A 189 -0.80 6.85 12.74
N CYS A 190 -1.68 7.34 11.87
CA CYS A 190 -3.02 7.75 12.27
C CYS A 190 -4.00 6.55 12.22
N TRP A 191 -4.13 5.90 11.07
CA TRP A 191 -5.09 4.82 10.85
C TRP A 191 -4.65 3.48 11.46
N GLY A 192 -3.36 3.16 11.38
CA GLY A 192 -2.82 1.86 11.80
C GLY A 192 -3.01 0.76 10.75
N GLN A 193 -3.08 1.14 9.48
CA GLN A 193 -3.15 0.20 8.36
C GLN A 193 -1.76 -0.32 7.97
N CYS A 194 -1.71 -1.46 7.31
CA CYS A 194 -0.45 -2.11 6.91
C CYS A 194 -0.12 -1.92 5.42
N ASP A 195 -0.63 -0.87 4.77
CA ASP A 195 -0.45 -0.68 3.34
C ASP A 195 1.01 -0.42 2.97
N SER A 196 1.76 0.27 3.82
CA SER A 196 3.20 0.46 3.65
C SER A 196 3.98 -0.86 3.62
N VAL A 197 3.49 -1.92 4.26
CA VAL A 197 4.17 -3.22 4.31
C VAL A 197 4.17 -3.89 2.94
N TYR A 198 2.99 -4.13 2.35
CA TYR A 198 2.93 -4.82 1.07
C TYR A 198 3.50 -3.96 -0.07
N VAL A 199 3.31 -2.65 -0.01
CA VAL A 199 3.85 -1.71 -1.01
C VAL A 199 5.38 -1.61 -0.93
N PHE A 200 5.97 -1.67 0.28
CA PHE A 200 7.43 -1.81 0.41
C PHE A 200 7.95 -2.98 -0.40
N PHE A 201 7.35 -4.16 -0.27
CA PHE A 201 7.80 -5.36 -0.99
C PHE A 201 7.50 -5.28 -2.49
N ILE A 202 6.42 -4.62 -2.93
CA ILE A 202 6.17 -4.38 -4.36
C ILE A 202 7.21 -3.43 -4.95
N VAL A 203 7.50 -2.30 -4.30
CA VAL A 203 8.53 -1.34 -4.78
C VAL A 203 9.92 -1.98 -4.75
N LEU A 204 10.21 -2.80 -3.74
CA LEU A 204 11.44 -3.60 -3.69
C LEU A 204 11.52 -4.59 -4.86
N SER A 205 10.42 -5.29 -5.18
CA SER A 205 10.33 -6.19 -6.33
C SER A 205 10.57 -5.43 -7.64
N LEU A 206 9.92 -4.28 -7.84
CA LEU A 206 10.11 -3.41 -9.00
C LEU A 206 11.58 -2.94 -9.13
N TYR A 207 12.19 -2.49 -8.03
CA TYR A 207 13.58 -2.05 -8.00
C TYR A 207 14.54 -3.22 -8.33
N LEU A 208 14.31 -4.39 -7.75
CA LEU A 208 15.12 -5.59 -8.00
C LEU A 208 15.00 -6.07 -9.44
N LEU A 209 13.80 -6.03 -10.02
CA LEU A 209 13.57 -6.35 -11.44
C LEU A 209 14.31 -5.34 -12.33
N ALA A 210 14.20 -4.05 -12.05
CA ALA A 210 14.87 -2.99 -12.79
C ALA A 210 16.40 -3.00 -12.65
N THR A 211 16.94 -3.73 -11.66
CA THR A 211 18.38 -3.92 -11.44
C THR A 211 18.87 -5.35 -11.78
N ASP A 212 18.13 -6.06 -12.64
CA ASP A 212 18.43 -7.40 -13.14
C ASP A 212 18.64 -8.45 -12.03
N ARG A 213 17.77 -8.44 -11.01
CA ARG A 213 17.74 -9.41 -9.90
C ARG A 213 16.39 -10.12 -9.80
N PRO A 214 15.94 -10.83 -10.86
CA PRO A 214 14.56 -11.31 -10.96
C PRO A 214 14.19 -12.35 -9.89
N ALA A 215 15.10 -13.21 -9.47
CA ALA A 215 14.79 -14.19 -8.40
C ALA A 215 14.46 -13.51 -7.06
N ARG A 216 15.21 -12.48 -6.68
CA ARG A 216 14.92 -11.69 -5.48
C ARG A 216 13.66 -10.86 -5.63
N SER A 217 13.39 -10.37 -6.85
CA SER A 217 12.16 -9.68 -7.18
C SER A 217 10.93 -10.59 -7.00
N ALA A 218 11.00 -11.83 -7.48
CA ALA A 218 9.93 -12.82 -7.32
C ALA A 218 9.66 -13.16 -5.84
N VAL A 219 10.72 -13.32 -5.03
CA VAL A 219 10.60 -13.57 -3.59
C VAL A 219 9.96 -12.35 -2.88
N ALA A 220 10.41 -11.13 -3.18
CA ALA A 220 9.80 -9.93 -2.61
C ALA A 220 8.31 -9.82 -2.97
N LEU A 221 7.94 -10.12 -4.21
CA LEU A 221 6.55 -10.13 -4.65
C LEU A 221 5.71 -11.20 -3.94
N ALA A 222 6.28 -12.38 -3.67
CA ALA A 222 5.62 -13.42 -2.90
C ALA A 222 5.31 -12.99 -1.46
N VAL A 223 6.26 -12.29 -0.82
CA VAL A 223 6.04 -11.72 0.52
C VAL A 223 4.98 -10.63 0.48
N ALA A 224 5.00 -9.73 -0.52
CA ALA A 224 3.95 -8.74 -0.70
C ALA A 224 2.57 -9.39 -0.80
N PHE A 225 2.45 -10.42 -1.65
CA PHE A 225 1.20 -11.17 -1.84
C PHE A 225 0.77 -11.91 -0.57
N ALA A 226 1.71 -12.41 0.22
CA ALA A 226 1.41 -13.06 1.49
C ALA A 226 0.94 -12.06 2.59
N PHE A 227 1.15 -10.76 2.41
CA PHE A 227 0.60 -9.73 3.29
C PHE A 227 -0.79 -9.28 2.88
N LYS A 228 -0.98 -8.98 1.58
CA LYS A 228 -2.22 -8.34 1.12
C LYS A 228 -2.56 -8.69 -0.32
N LEU A 229 -3.85 -9.03 -0.54
CA LEU A 229 -4.37 -9.42 -1.86
C LEU A 229 -4.15 -8.33 -2.93
N GLN A 230 -4.15 -7.05 -2.55
CA GLN A 230 -3.94 -5.91 -3.46
C GLN A 230 -2.62 -5.98 -4.24
N THR A 231 -1.70 -6.85 -3.85
CA THR A 231 -0.49 -7.17 -4.64
C THR A 231 -0.82 -7.65 -6.05
N ILE A 232 -2.03 -8.19 -6.30
CA ILE A 232 -2.48 -8.58 -7.64
C ILE A 232 -2.48 -7.42 -8.64
N PHE A 233 -2.58 -6.16 -8.18
CA PHE A 233 -2.50 -4.99 -9.06
C PHE A 233 -1.14 -4.87 -9.75
N PHE A 234 -0.12 -5.53 -9.23
CA PHE A 234 1.22 -5.58 -9.81
C PHE A 234 1.45 -6.81 -10.72
N PHE A 235 0.59 -7.82 -10.71
CA PHE A 235 0.79 -9.06 -11.50
C PHE A 235 0.87 -8.86 -13.01
N PRO A 236 0.20 -7.89 -13.64
CA PRO A 236 0.43 -7.60 -15.05
C PRO A 236 1.89 -7.29 -15.39
N VAL A 237 2.65 -6.69 -14.47
CA VAL A 237 4.10 -6.46 -14.63
C VAL A 237 4.87 -7.79 -14.73
N VAL A 238 4.46 -8.82 -13.98
CA VAL A 238 5.06 -10.16 -14.05
C VAL A 238 4.82 -10.78 -15.41
N LEU A 239 3.61 -10.64 -15.96
CA LEU A 239 3.27 -11.14 -17.28
C LEU A 239 4.20 -10.54 -18.36
N PHE A 240 4.40 -9.22 -18.34
CA PHE A 240 5.33 -8.56 -19.26
C PHE A 240 6.79 -8.96 -18.99
N GLY A 241 7.15 -9.17 -17.73
CA GLY A 241 8.45 -9.69 -17.37
C GLY A 241 8.72 -11.09 -17.94
N LEU A 242 7.71 -11.96 -18.00
CA LEU A 242 7.80 -13.28 -18.64
C LEU A 242 7.96 -13.15 -20.16
N LEU A 243 7.19 -12.31 -20.83
CA LEU A 243 7.29 -12.07 -22.27
C LEU A 243 8.67 -11.56 -22.68
N HIS A 244 9.28 -10.71 -21.89
CA HIS A 244 10.63 -10.18 -22.12
C HIS A 244 11.74 -11.03 -21.52
N LYS A 245 11.46 -12.26 -21.09
CA LYS A 245 12.42 -13.21 -20.52
C LYS A 245 13.19 -12.66 -19.32
N LYS A 246 12.65 -11.65 -18.64
CA LYS A 246 13.14 -11.18 -17.33
C LYS A 246 12.76 -12.16 -16.22
N TYR A 247 11.60 -12.81 -16.35
CA TYR A 247 11.18 -13.93 -15.53
C TYR A 247 11.12 -15.21 -16.36
N ASP A 248 11.34 -16.34 -15.71
CA ASP A 248 11.16 -17.69 -16.25
C ASP A 248 10.47 -18.58 -15.20
N TRP A 249 10.30 -19.87 -15.49
CA TRP A 249 9.65 -20.82 -14.58
C TRP A 249 10.37 -20.95 -13.23
N ARG A 250 11.70 -20.73 -13.15
CA ARG A 250 12.47 -20.76 -11.89
C ARG A 250 12.08 -19.63 -10.97
N HIS A 251 11.79 -18.47 -11.51
CA HIS A 251 11.32 -17.30 -10.77
C HIS A 251 9.89 -17.51 -10.28
N ALA A 252 9.02 -18.15 -11.09
CA ALA A 252 7.71 -18.59 -10.65
C ALA A 252 7.82 -19.62 -9.50
N ALA A 253 8.72 -20.61 -9.63
CA ALA A 253 8.98 -21.56 -8.55
C ALA A 253 9.50 -20.87 -7.28
N ALA A 254 10.39 -19.87 -7.40
CA ALA A 254 10.87 -19.07 -6.27
C ALA A 254 9.74 -18.29 -5.59
N PHE A 255 8.81 -17.71 -6.37
CA PHE A 255 7.61 -17.04 -5.85
C PHE A 255 6.75 -18.01 -5.03
N PHE A 256 6.38 -19.16 -5.63
CA PHE A 256 5.53 -20.14 -4.96
C PHE A 256 6.21 -20.74 -3.73
N ALA A 257 7.50 -21.08 -3.80
CA ALA A 257 8.26 -21.58 -2.66
C ALA A 257 8.29 -20.54 -1.52
N ALA A 258 8.58 -19.28 -1.82
CA ALA A 258 8.58 -18.21 -0.83
C ALA A 258 7.20 -18.02 -0.21
N TYR A 259 6.13 -18.07 -1.01
CA TYR A 259 4.75 -17.99 -0.50
C TYR A 259 4.43 -19.17 0.44
N VAL A 260 4.74 -20.40 0.04
CA VAL A 260 4.51 -21.60 0.88
C VAL A 260 5.28 -21.53 2.20
N VAL A 261 6.51 -20.99 2.20
CA VAL A 261 7.28 -20.77 3.43
C VAL A 261 6.52 -19.86 4.40
N THR A 262 5.78 -18.90 3.89
CA THR A 262 4.97 -18.02 4.76
C THR A 262 3.79 -18.73 5.44
N LEU A 263 3.36 -19.87 4.95
CA LEU A 263 2.27 -20.67 5.53
C LEU A 263 2.76 -21.56 6.69
N VAL A 264 4.07 -21.84 6.77
CA VAL A 264 4.66 -22.84 7.68
C VAL A 264 4.22 -22.67 9.15
N PRO A 265 4.22 -21.46 9.76
CA PRO A 265 3.80 -21.33 11.15
C PRO A 265 2.34 -21.76 11.41
N ALA A 266 1.43 -21.46 10.48
CA ALA A 266 0.04 -21.85 10.59
C ALA A 266 -0.13 -23.38 10.41
N LEU A 267 0.63 -24.00 9.49
CA LEU A 267 0.65 -25.44 9.30
C LEU A 267 1.17 -26.16 10.56
N ILE A 268 2.21 -25.63 11.20
CA ILE A 268 2.74 -26.14 12.48
C ILE A 268 1.68 -26.01 13.60
N ALA A 269 0.86 -24.95 13.58
CA ALA A 269 -0.24 -24.78 14.52
C ALA A 269 -1.40 -25.78 14.29
N GLY A 270 -1.40 -26.51 13.17
CA GLY A 270 -2.42 -27.50 12.82
C GLY A 270 -3.42 -27.05 11.77
N ARG A 271 -3.20 -25.91 11.09
CA ARG A 271 -4.05 -25.45 9.98
C ARG A 271 -3.90 -26.36 8.77
N GLY A 272 -5.03 -26.71 8.12
CA GLY A 272 -5.00 -27.46 6.86
C GLY A 272 -4.32 -26.67 5.73
N PHE A 273 -3.55 -27.35 4.86
CA PHE A 273 -2.82 -26.67 3.76
C PHE A 273 -3.78 -25.95 2.80
N VAL A 274 -4.88 -26.59 2.41
CA VAL A 274 -5.89 -26.00 1.52
C VAL A 274 -6.56 -24.81 2.20
N ASP A 275 -6.87 -24.90 3.49
CA ASP A 275 -7.46 -23.81 4.26
C ASP A 275 -6.50 -22.61 4.38
N ALA A 276 -5.20 -22.87 4.57
CA ALA A 276 -4.18 -21.83 4.57
C ALA A 276 -4.05 -21.11 3.21
N LEU A 277 -4.25 -21.81 2.09
CA LEU A 277 -4.25 -21.24 0.74
C LEU A 277 -5.55 -20.48 0.43
N SER A 278 -6.67 -20.87 0.99
CA SER A 278 -8.00 -20.35 0.66
C SER A 278 -8.34 -19.01 1.33
N VAL A 279 -7.46 -18.43 2.16
CA VAL A 279 -7.74 -17.20 2.90
C VAL A 279 -8.22 -16.08 2.00
N TYR A 280 -7.58 -15.87 0.86
CA TYR A 280 -7.99 -14.83 -0.08
C TYR A 280 -9.28 -15.15 -0.84
N ALA A 281 -9.52 -16.41 -1.16
CA ALA A 281 -10.79 -16.84 -1.75
C ALA A 281 -11.95 -16.58 -0.78
N ASN A 282 -11.78 -16.93 0.48
CA ASN A 282 -12.78 -16.67 1.53
C ASN A 282 -13.00 -15.17 1.77
N GLN A 283 -11.94 -14.37 1.77
CA GLN A 283 -12.02 -12.91 1.90
C GLN A 283 -12.79 -12.27 0.73
N SER A 284 -12.54 -12.70 -0.51
CA SER A 284 -13.19 -12.12 -1.69
C SER A 284 -14.64 -12.55 -1.86
N MET A 285 -15.03 -13.72 -1.33
CA MET A 285 -16.39 -14.24 -1.36
C MET A 285 -17.21 -13.91 -0.11
N GLY A 286 -16.60 -13.25 0.89
CA GLY A 286 -17.26 -12.92 2.15
C GLY A 286 -18.46 -11.99 1.96
N GLN A 287 -19.53 -12.21 2.75
CA GLN A 287 -20.83 -11.52 2.66
C GLN A 287 -20.84 -10.07 3.18
N TYR A 288 -19.70 -9.53 3.61
CA TYR A 288 -19.65 -8.23 4.29
C TYR A 288 -19.64 -7.00 3.37
N TYR A 289 -19.67 -7.20 2.07
CA TYR A 289 -19.62 -6.09 1.13
C TYR A 289 -21.04 -5.70 0.66
N ASP A 290 -21.56 -4.67 1.28
CA ASP A 290 -22.89 -4.08 0.99
C ASP A 290 -22.84 -2.94 -0.03
N ARG A 291 -21.65 -2.58 -0.57
CA ARG A 291 -21.45 -1.44 -1.48
C ARG A 291 -20.53 -1.80 -2.64
N LEU A 292 -20.69 -1.06 -3.75
CA LEU A 292 -19.78 -1.17 -4.90
C LEU A 292 -18.48 -0.40 -4.69
N THR A 293 -18.48 0.63 -3.82
CA THR A 293 -17.29 1.40 -3.45
C THR A 293 -17.38 1.86 -2.00
N TYR A 294 -16.25 1.84 -1.31
CA TYR A 294 -16.09 2.31 0.08
C TYR A 294 -15.23 3.58 0.07
N ASN A 295 -15.85 4.70 -0.31
CA ASN A 295 -15.22 6.02 -0.50
C ASN A 295 -14.02 6.01 -1.47
N ALA A 296 -13.79 4.93 -2.23
CA ALA A 296 -12.71 4.88 -3.20
C ALA A 296 -13.02 5.78 -4.40
N PRO A 297 -12.08 6.60 -4.86
CA PRO A 297 -12.26 7.49 -6.00
C PRO A 297 -12.23 6.70 -7.33
N ASN A 298 -13.27 5.92 -7.58
CA ASN A 298 -13.36 4.97 -8.68
C ASN A 298 -14.61 5.18 -9.56
N LEU A 299 -14.74 4.33 -10.57
CA LEU A 299 -15.81 4.36 -11.57
C LEU A 299 -17.22 4.35 -10.96
N TYR A 300 -17.41 3.63 -9.86
CA TYR A 300 -18.75 3.40 -9.29
C TYR A 300 -19.35 4.64 -8.62
N LEU A 301 -18.56 5.65 -8.30
CA LEU A 301 -19.06 6.95 -7.82
C LEU A 301 -19.90 7.70 -8.86
N PHE A 302 -19.76 7.39 -10.16
CA PHE A 302 -20.60 7.96 -11.22
C PHE A 302 -21.94 7.25 -11.37
N PHE A 303 -22.13 6.11 -10.69
CA PHE A 303 -23.33 5.30 -10.75
C PHE A 303 -23.93 5.09 -9.34
N PRO A 304 -24.31 6.16 -8.64
CA PRO A 304 -24.82 6.04 -7.27
C PRO A 304 -26.09 5.17 -7.17
N MET A 305 -26.83 5.01 -8.26
CA MET A 305 -28.01 4.13 -8.32
C MET A 305 -27.65 2.65 -8.14
N LEU A 306 -26.41 2.24 -8.43
CA LEU A 306 -25.94 0.88 -8.24
C LEU A 306 -25.55 0.57 -6.78
N GLU A 307 -25.28 1.59 -5.95
CA GLU A 307 -24.99 1.41 -4.51
C GLU A 307 -26.24 1.11 -3.68
N PHE A 308 -27.40 1.19 -4.30
CA PHE A 308 -28.69 1.40 -3.64
C PHE A 308 -29.36 0.19 -3.07
N ALA A 309 -29.02 -0.96 -3.58
CA ALA A 309 -29.78 -2.15 -3.26
C ALA A 309 -29.61 -2.63 -1.81
N SER A 310 -28.70 -2.05 -1.03
CA SER A 310 -28.36 -2.57 0.30
C SER A 310 -28.38 -1.59 1.47
N SER A 311 -28.39 -0.28 1.26
CA SER A 311 -28.33 0.65 2.40
C SER A 311 -29.60 1.48 2.59
N GLN A 312 -30.24 1.36 3.76
CA GLN A 312 -31.39 2.16 4.20
C GLN A 312 -31.07 3.65 4.43
N GLU A 313 -29.82 4.08 4.28
CA GLU A 313 -29.38 5.43 4.67
C GLU A 313 -29.21 6.43 3.53
N PHE A 314 -29.57 6.11 2.32
CA PHE A 314 -29.29 7.01 1.22
C PHE A 314 -30.36 8.08 1.02
N THR A 315 -29.95 9.33 1.18
CA THR A 315 -30.79 10.53 1.21
C THR A 315 -31.53 10.81 -0.09
N TRP A 316 -31.02 10.40 -1.26
CA TRP A 316 -31.68 10.67 -2.50
C TRP A 316 -32.70 9.60 -2.96
N MET A 317 -32.68 8.43 -2.36
CA MET A 317 -33.80 7.49 -2.46
C MET A 317 -35.04 7.99 -1.68
N ARG A 318 -34.82 8.53 -0.49
CA ARG A 318 -35.92 9.27 0.18
C ARG A 318 -36.47 10.37 -0.73
N TYR A 319 -35.59 11.11 -1.40
CA TYR A 319 -35.95 12.16 -2.31
C TYR A 319 -36.82 11.66 -3.48
N ILE A 320 -36.46 10.54 -4.13
CA ILE A 320 -37.28 9.94 -5.21
C ILE A 320 -38.53 9.25 -4.68
N GLN A 321 -38.46 8.65 -3.48
CA GLN A 321 -39.62 8.09 -2.79
C GLN A 321 -40.65 9.16 -2.45
N ASP A 322 -40.20 10.33 -2.04
CA ASP A 322 -41.04 11.48 -1.72
C ASP A 322 -41.66 12.12 -2.97
N ILE A 323 -40.98 12.09 -4.13
CA ILE A 323 -41.52 12.64 -5.38
C ILE A 323 -42.61 11.76 -5.99
N ASP A 324 -42.44 10.44 -6.00
CA ASP A 324 -43.36 9.54 -6.72
C ASP A 324 -44.35 8.81 -5.81
N GLY A 325 -44.21 8.87 -4.49
CA GLY A 325 -45.07 8.15 -3.52
C GLY A 325 -45.05 6.62 -3.67
N LYS A 326 -44.28 6.07 -4.61
CA LYS A 326 -44.29 4.66 -4.96
C LYS A 326 -43.06 3.91 -4.48
N GLY A 327 -42.03 4.61 -4.02
CA GLY A 327 -40.76 4.02 -3.64
C GLY A 327 -40.07 3.31 -4.79
N LEU A 328 -38.74 3.45 -4.85
CA LEU A 328 -37.92 2.74 -5.84
C LEU A 328 -37.95 1.22 -5.67
N ASN A 329 -38.60 0.68 -4.63
CA ASN A 329 -38.83 -0.75 -4.44
C ASN A 329 -39.54 -1.44 -5.63
N GLY A 330 -40.12 -0.66 -6.56
CA GLY A 330 -40.62 -1.18 -7.81
C GLY A 330 -39.59 -1.26 -8.95
N TYR A 331 -38.42 -0.65 -8.79
CA TYR A 331 -37.39 -0.58 -9.85
C TYR A 331 -36.08 -1.28 -9.52
N LEU A 332 -35.73 -1.41 -8.24
CA LEU A 332 -34.53 -2.10 -7.79
C LEU A 332 -34.91 -3.09 -6.68
N ASN A 333 -35.09 -4.34 -7.07
CA ASN A 333 -35.25 -5.44 -6.14
C ASN A 333 -33.98 -5.58 -5.29
N PRO A 334 -34.05 -5.62 -3.93
CA PRO A 334 -32.91 -5.93 -3.08
C PRO A 334 -32.19 -7.22 -3.47
N ASP A 335 -32.88 -8.17 -4.06
CA ASP A 335 -32.33 -9.42 -4.59
C ASP A 335 -31.42 -9.21 -5.82
N LEU A 336 -31.50 -8.06 -6.51
CA LEU A 336 -30.64 -7.73 -7.65
C LEU A 336 -29.23 -7.23 -7.27
N PHE A 337 -29.01 -6.84 -6.02
CA PHE A 337 -27.72 -6.26 -5.64
C PHE A 337 -26.55 -7.25 -5.73
N PRO A 338 -26.67 -8.52 -5.30
CA PRO A 338 -25.64 -9.52 -5.55
C PRO A 338 -25.34 -9.69 -7.04
N ASP A 339 -26.37 -9.64 -7.89
CA ASP A 339 -26.22 -9.75 -9.35
C ASP A 339 -25.49 -8.53 -9.93
N LEU A 340 -25.75 -7.34 -9.43
CA LEU A 340 -25.03 -6.11 -9.82
C LEU A 340 -23.57 -6.14 -9.39
N GLN A 341 -23.26 -6.66 -8.21
CA GLN A 341 -21.86 -6.84 -7.77
C GLN A 341 -21.14 -7.85 -8.66
N HIS A 342 -21.76 -8.97 -9.00
CA HIS A 342 -21.20 -9.95 -9.91
C HIS A 342 -21.05 -9.37 -11.32
N ALA A 343 -22.05 -8.64 -11.83
CA ALA A 343 -21.97 -7.97 -13.13
C ALA A 343 -20.83 -6.95 -13.17
N ALA A 344 -20.66 -6.16 -12.11
CA ALA A 344 -19.56 -5.22 -11.98
C ALA A 344 -18.20 -5.92 -11.95
N LEU A 345 -18.09 -7.06 -11.25
CA LEU A 345 -16.89 -7.88 -11.22
C LEU A 345 -16.59 -8.48 -12.60
N TYR A 346 -17.59 -9.02 -13.29
CA TYR A 346 -17.43 -9.54 -14.66
C TYR A 346 -17.02 -8.42 -15.63
N ALA A 347 -17.63 -7.24 -15.53
CA ALA A 347 -17.23 -6.08 -16.34
C ALA A 347 -15.77 -5.69 -16.08
N CYS A 348 -15.33 -5.67 -14.82
CA CYS A 348 -13.93 -5.44 -14.46
C CYS A 348 -13.00 -6.48 -15.08
N VAL A 349 -13.34 -7.77 -15.00
CA VAL A 349 -12.55 -8.86 -15.62
C VAL A 349 -12.48 -8.68 -17.13
N VAL A 350 -13.62 -8.41 -17.80
CA VAL A 350 -13.67 -8.20 -19.25
C VAL A 350 -12.83 -7.00 -19.67
N LEU A 351 -12.96 -5.85 -18.99
CA LEU A 351 -12.15 -4.67 -19.28
C LEU A 351 -10.65 -4.93 -19.06
N THR A 352 -10.31 -5.66 -18.00
CA THR A 352 -8.91 -6.04 -17.74
C THR A 352 -8.37 -6.95 -18.83
N LEU A 353 -9.16 -7.95 -19.26
CA LEU A 353 -8.78 -8.85 -20.34
C LEU A 353 -8.61 -8.09 -21.66
N ILE A 354 -9.50 -7.15 -22.00
CA ILE A 354 -9.37 -6.31 -23.20
C ILE A 354 -8.03 -5.55 -23.18
N VAL A 355 -7.69 -4.91 -22.06
CA VAL A 355 -6.43 -4.17 -21.92
C VAL A 355 -5.22 -5.10 -22.02
N VAL A 356 -5.25 -6.23 -21.29
CA VAL A 356 -4.15 -7.21 -21.30
C VAL A 356 -3.97 -7.83 -22.69
N VAL A 357 -5.06 -8.25 -23.34
CA VAL A 357 -5.01 -8.83 -24.70
C VAL A 357 -4.49 -7.80 -25.70
N TYR A 358 -4.96 -6.56 -25.66
CA TYR A 358 -4.44 -5.49 -26.49
C TYR A 358 -2.91 -5.35 -26.34
N TRP A 359 -2.40 -5.36 -25.11
CA TRP A 359 -0.97 -5.25 -24.85
C TRP A 359 -0.20 -6.51 -25.23
N LEU A 360 -0.80 -7.69 -25.05
CA LEU A 360 -0.22 -8.95 -25.53
C LEU A 360 -0.07 -8.98 -27.07
N MET A 361 -1.06 -8.47 -27.79
CA MET A 361 -0.97 -8.35 -29.27
C MET A 361 0.15 -7.40 -29.71
N HIS A 362 0.49 -6.42 -28.86
CA HIS A 362 1.51 -5.41 -29.14
C HIS A 362 2.77 -5.58 -28.24
N TRP A 363 3.00 -6.77 -27.68
CA TRP A 363 4.04 -7.00 -26.68
C TRP A 363 5.46 -6.61 -27.16
N LYS A 364 5.75 -6.73 -28.48
CA LYS A 364 7.04 -6.33 -29.07
C LYS A 364 7.29 -4.82 -29.01
N GLU A 365 6.24 -4.02 -28.89
CA GLU A 365 6.30 -2.57 -28.79
C GLU A 365 6.54 -2.10 -27.34
N ILE A 366 6.28 -2.98 -26.37
CA ILE A 366 6.49 -2.74 -24.95
C ILE A 366 7.91 -3.17 -24.60
N THR A 367 8.69 -2.27 -24.04
CA THR A 367 10.10 -2.53 -23.67
C THR A 367 10.27 -2.61 -22.15
N PRO A 368 11.32 -3.30 -21.65
CA PRO A 368 11.51 -3.46 -20.19
C PRO A 368 11.66 -2.15 -19.42
N ASP A 369 12.05 -1.06 -20.07
CA ASP A 369 12.13 0.25 -19.41
C ASP A 369 10.75 0.91 -19.20
N MET A 370 9.67 0.34 -19.78
CA MET A 370 8.28 0.76 -19.55
C MET A 370 7.66 0.08 -18.31
N THR A 371 8.41 -0.73 -17.57
CA THR A 371 7.90 -1.50 -16.41
C THR A 371 7.24 -0.63 -15.34
N LEU A 372 7.81 0.55 -15.06
CA LEU A 372 7.26 1.49 -14.08
C LEU A 372 5.89 2.05 -14.53
N GLU A 373 5.79 2.42 -15.79
CA GLU A 373 4.55 2.97 -16.38
C GLU A 373 3.44 1.92 -16.40
N ILE A 374 3.79 0.67 -16.70
CA ILE A 374 2.86 -0.46 -16.64
C ILE A 374 2.40 -0.68 -15.21
N ALA A 375 3.32 -0.67 -14.24
CA ALA A 375 3.00 -0.81 -12.83
C ALA A 375 2.03 0.29 -12.36
N LEU A 376 2.29 1.54 -12.69
CA LEU A 376 1.43 2.67 -12.33
C LEU A 376 0.07 2.58 -13.04
N PHE A 377 0.05 2.22 -14.32
CA PHE A 377 -1.19 2.06 -15.06
C PHE A 377 -2.13 1.06 -14.39
N PHE A 378 -1.65 -0.13 -14.04
CA PHE A 378 -2.49 -1.13 -13.39
C PHE A 378 -2.80 -0.81 -11.92
N ALA A 379 -1.90 -0.13 -11.22
CA ALA A 379 -2.17 0.37 -9.86
C ALA A 379 -3.26 1.47 -9.84
N LEU A 380 -3.49 2.18 -10.95
CA LEU A 380 -4.61 3.10 -11.14
C LEU A 380 -5.83 2.38 -11.72
N PHE A 381 -5.64 1.60 -12.79
CA PHE A 381 -6.72 1.00 -13.58
C PHE A 381 -7.53 -0.02 -12.78
N LEU A 382 -6.86 -0.98 -12.12
CA LEU A 382 -7.57 -2.05 -11.44
C LEU A 382 -8.43 -1.53 -10.27
N PRO A 383 -7.94 -0.69 -9.33
CA PRO A 383 -8.82 -0.12 -8.32
C PRO A 383 -9.88 0.80 -8.89
N PHE A 384 -9.65 1.43 -10.05
CA PHE A 384 -10.63 2.31 -10.68
C PHE A 384 -11.83 1.55 -11.25
N VAL A 385 -11.63 0.35 -11.82
CA VAL A 385 -12.69 -0.44 -12.46
C VAL A 385 -13.22 -1.58 -11.59
N MET A 386 -12.53 -1.95 -10.51
CA MET A 386 -12.92 -3.05 -9.63
C MET A 386 -14.00 -2.60 -8.64
N PRO A 387 -15.06 -3.40 -8.43
CA PRO A 387 -16.03 -3.16 -7.35
C PRO A 387 -15.46 -3.52 -5.98
N LYS A 388 -16.15 -3.11 -4.92
CA LYS A 388 -15.81 -3.41 -3.51
C LYS A 388 -14.45 -2.86 -3.07
N ILE A 389 -14.03 -1.73 -3.64
CA ILE A 389 -12.74 -1.10 -3.38
C ILE A 389 -12.85 -0.08 -2.25
N HIS A 390 -11.90 -0.13 -1.32
CA HIS A 390 -11.71 0.88 -0.29
C HIS A 390 -10.83 2.04 -0.77
N GLU A 391 -11.00 3.20 -0.17
CA GLU A 391 -10.27 4.45 -0.46
C GLU A 391 -8.75 4.29 -0.49
N ARG A 392 -8.18 3.45 0.38
CA ARG A 392 -6.73 3.22 0.50
C ARG A 392 -6.13 2.28 -0.56
N TYR A 393 -6.95 1.65 -1.42
CA TYR A 393 -6.42 0.70 -2.41
C TYR A 393 -5.64 1.39 -3.54
N PHE A 394 -5.69 2.73 -3.63
CA PHE A 394 -4.81 3.51 -4.48
C PHE A 394 -3.42 3.81 -3.87
N TYR A 395 -3.13 3.35 -2.65
CA TYR A 395 -1.86 3.62 -1.96
C TYR A 395 -0.62 3.19 -2.77
N LEU A 396 -0.69 2.08 -3.52
CA LEU A 396 0.37 1.69 -4.44
C LEU A 396 0.56 2.73 -5.57
N ALA A 397 -0.53 3.26 -6.12
CA ALA A 397 -0.48 4.28 -7.16
C ALA A 397 0.13 5.59 -6.63
N ASP A 398 -0.14 5.98 -5.37
CA ASP A 398 0.48 7.14 -4.73
C ASP A 398 2.01 7.05 -4.76
N MET A 399 2.57 5.88 -4.43
CA MET A 399 4.02 5.66 -4.42
C MET A 399 4.61 5.63 -5.84
N LEU A 400 3.96 4.91 -6.75
CA LEU A 400 4.44 4.79 -8.12
C LEU A 400 4.33 6.11 -8.89
N ALA A 401 3.37 6.98 -8.57
CA ALA A 401 3.25 8.32 -9.15
C ALA A 401 4.47 9.21 -8.83
N ILE A 402 5.08 9.07 -7.64
CA ILE A 402 6.34 9.77 -7.30
C ILE A 402 7.47 9.29 -8.23
N LEU A 403 7.63 7.98 -8.39
CA LEU A 403 8.67 7.40 -9.25
C LEU A 403 8.46 7.80 -10.73
N TYR A 404 7.19 7.82 -11.16
CA TYR A 404 6.82 8.25 -12.50
C TYR A 404 7.15 9.74 -12.74
N ALA A 405 6.84 10.61 -11.79
CA ALA A 405 7.16 12.04 -11.84
C ALA A 405 8.68 12.30 -11.87
N VAL A 406 9.46 11.47 -11.17
CA VAL A 406 10.92 11.53 -11.16
C VAL A 406 11.49 11.07 -12.51
N LYS A 407 10.91 10.05 -13.13
CA LYS A 407 11.32 9.54 -14.45
C LYS A 407 10.92 10.49 -15.57
N HIS A 408 9.78 11.14 -15.48
CA HIS A 408 9.17 12.00 -16.50
C HIS A 408 9.00 13.43 -16.00
N ALA A 409 9.98 14.31 -16.27
CA ALA A 409 9.99 15.68 -15.77
C ALA A 409 8.72 16.50 -16.15
N ARG A 410 8.09 16.20 -17.29
CA ARG A 410 6.83 16.85 -17.73
C ARG A 410 5.61 16.38 -16.92
N ARG A 411 5.73 15.32 -16.12
CA ARG A 411 4.66 14.68 -15.36
C ARG A 411 4.78 14.88 -13.83
N ARG A 412 5.52 15.91 -13.41
CA ARG A 412 5.73 16.24 -11.97
C ARG A 412 4.45 16.55 -11.21
N PHE A 413 3.36 16.86 -11.91
CA PHE A 413 2.06 17.08 -11.29
C PHE A 413 1.34 15.79 -10.87
N MET A 414 1.75 14.62 -11.40
CA MET A 414 1.07 13.33 -11.16
C MET A 414 0.94 12.97 -9.68
N PRO A 415 1.96 13.11 -8.82
CA PRO A 415 1.80 12.83 -7.40
C PRO A 415 0.74 13.72 -6.72
N LEU A 416 0.62 14.99 -7.13
CA LEU A 416 -0.41 15.89 -6.58
C LEU A 416 -1.82 15.46 -6.99
N LEU A 417 -1.97 14.98 -8.23
CA LEU A 417 -3.25 14.51 -8.74
C LEU A 417 -3.69 13.22 -8.03
N VAL A 418 -2.78 12.23 -7.93
CA VAL A 418 -3.09 10.91 -7.36
C VAL A 418 -3.22 11.00 -5.84
N VAL A 419 -2.23 11.58 -5.14
CA VAL A 419 -2.30 11.68 -3.68
C VAL A 419 -3.38 12.65 -3.20
N GLY A 420 -3.66 13.69 -3.98
CA GLY A 420 -4.76 14.62 -3.67
C GLY A 420 -6.10 13.89 -3.64
N ALA A 421 -6.37 13.04 -4.64
CA ALA A 421 -7.57 12.23 -4.67
C ALA A 421 -7.59 11.17 -3.55
N SER A 422 -6.49 10.43 -3.34
CA SER A 422 -6.39 9.44 -2.26
C SER A 422 -6.57 10.07 -0.88
N LEU A 423 -5.88 11.17 -0.60
CA LEU A 423 -5.93 11.84 0.70
C LEU A 423 -7.35 12.34 1.03
N MET A 424 -8.01 12.97 0.05
CA MET A 424 -9.38 13.46 0.24
C MET A 424 -10.40 12.33 0.37
N SER A 425 -10.15 11.18 -0.23
CA SER A 425 -11.01 9.99 -0.09
C SER A 425 -10.90 9.33 1.30
N TYR A 426 -9.84 9.61 2.09
CA TYR A 426 -9.71 9.14 3.48
C TYR A 426 -10.59 9.94 4.45
N VAL A 427 -10.89 11.20 4.12
CA VAL A 427 -11.61 12.14 5.02
C VAL A 427 -12.99 11.62 5.45
N PRO A 428 -13.84 11.06 4.56
CA PRO A 428 -15.15 10.54 4.96
C PRO A 428 -15.07 9.45 6.04
N TYR A 429 -14.09 8.55 5.93
CA TYR A 429 -13.91 7.50 6.91
C TYR A 429 -13.31 8.02 8.22
N LEU A 430 -12.22 8.79 8.15
CA LEU A 430 -11.46 9.21 9.33
C LEU A 430 -12.15 10.33 10.11
N MET A 431 -12.78 11.28 9.41
CA MET A 431 -13.33 12.50 10.02
C MET A 431 -14.86 12.58 9.98
N ARG A 432 -15.52 11.59 9.37
CA ARG A 432 -17.00 11.59 9.19
C ARG A 432 -17.51 12.84 8.46
N GLN A 433 -16.71 13.42 7.57
CA GLN A 433 -17.01 14.62 6.81
C GLN A 433 -16.78 14.37 5.33
N ARG A 434 -17.56 15.02 4.47
CA ARG A 434 -17.42 14.96 3.01
C ARG A 434 -17.20 16.37 2.46
N PRO A 435 -15.97 16.92 2.58
CA PRO A 435 -15.69 18.30 2.19
C PRO A 435 -15.74 18.53 0.68
N ILE A 436 -15.58 17.47 -0.11
CA ILE A 436 -15.55 17.49 -1.56
C ILE A 436 -16.45 16.37 -2.07
N ASP A 437 -17.18 16.60 -3.17
CA ASP A 437 -17.88 15.54 -3.87
C ASP A 437 -16.88 14.53 -4.41
N GLU A 438 -16.99 13.28 -3.96
CA GLU A 438 -16.05 12.20 -4.27
C GLU A 438 -15.93 11.91 -5.78
N ARG A 439 -16.93 12.32 -6.59
CA ARG A 439 -16.87 12.23 -8.06
C ARG A 439 -15.74 13.05 -8.65
N TRP A 440 -15.39 14.21 -8.05
CA TRP A 440 -14.21 14.98 -8.46
C TRP A 440 -12.93 14.22 -8.21
N LEU A 441 -12.86 13.47 -7.11
CA LEU A 441 -11.70 12.62 -6.80
C LEU A 441 -11.57 11.49 -7.81
N ALA A 442 -12.70 10.88 -8.21
CA ALA A 442 -12.72 9.86 -9.27
C ALA A 442 -12.31 10.45 -10.64
N LEU A 443 -12.69 11.69 -10.97
CA LEU A 443 -12.22 12.37 -12.17
C LEU A 443 -10.71 12.64 -12.13
N MET A 444 -10.14 12.96 -10.96
CA MET A 444 -8.69 13.11 -10.80
C MET A 444 -7.96 11.78 -11.06
N MET A 445 -8.47 10.66 -10.52
CA MET A 445 -7.90 9.33 -10.78
C MET A 445 -8.04 8.91 -12.25
N LEU A 446 -9.19 9.19 -12.87
CA LEU A 446 -9.40 8.96 -14.30
C LEU A 446 -8.43 9.79 -15.15
N ALA A 447 -8.24 11.07 -14.83
CA ALA A 447 -7.27 11.92 -15.52
C ALA A 447 -5.84 11.38 -15.39
N ALA A 448 -5.44 10.91 -14.19
CA ALA A 448 -4.16 10.26 -13.98
C ALA A 448 -4.01 9.00 -14.84
N LEU A 449 -5.04 8.15 -14.87
CA LEU A 449 -5.06 6.93 -15.68
C LEU A 449 -4.95 7.23 -17.17
N ILE A 450 -5.68 8.23 -17.68
CA ILE A 450 -5.63 8.66 -19.09
C ILE A 450 -4.22 9.17 -19.43
N VAL A 451 -3.60 9.96 -18.58
CA VAL A 451 -2.24 10.49 -18.83
C VAL A 451 -1.23 9.35 -18.93
N VAL A 452 -1.24 8.39 -18.00
CA VAL A 452 -0.31 7.25 -18.02
C VAL A 452 -0.59 6.35 -19.22
N GLY A 453 -1.87 6.08 -19.53
CA GLY A 453 -2.28 5.29 -20.69
C GLY A 453 -1.85 5.95 -22.01
N HIS A 454 -2.04 7.27 -22.14
CA HIS A 454 -1.58 8.02 -23.29
C HIS A 454 -0.05 7.92 -23.47
N ASP A 455 0.72 8.13 -22.40
CA ASP A 455 2.18 8.06 -22.46
C ASP A 455 2.68 6.66 -22.84
N LEU A 456 2.01 5.60 -22.35
CA LEU A 456 2.29 4.22 -22.76
C LEU A 456 2.02 4.00 -24.26
N LEU A 457 0.86 4.43 -24.75
CA LEU A 457 0.49 4.30 -26.17
C LEU A 457 1.43 5.09 -27.10
N GLU A 458 1.84 6.29 -26.70
CA GLU A 458 2.81 7.10 -27.44
C GLU A 458 4.17 6.37 -27.55
N ARG A 459 4.65 5.81 -26.43
CA ARG A 459 5.92 5.05 -26.43
C ARG A 459 5.82 3.79 -27.30
N MET A 460 4.70 3.06 -27.23
CA MET A 460 4.46 1.90 -28.10
C MET A 460 4.47 2.31 -29.59
N ARG A 461 3.85 3.44 -29.95
CA ARG A 461 3.89 3.96 -31.34
C ARG A 461 5.30 4.28 -31.80
N VAL A 462 6.12 4.89 -30.95
CA VAL A 462 7.53 5.17 -31.24
C VAL A 462 8.31 3.88 -31.47
N ASN A 463 8.14 2.90 -30.57
CA ASN A 463 8.82 1.60 -30.68
C ASN A 463 8.37 0.83 -31.92
N ARG A 464 7.09 0.86 -32.29
CA ARG A 464 6.56 0.26 -33.53
C ARG A 464 7.25 0.83 -34.76
N LYS A 465 7.40 2.17 -34.85
CA LYS A 465 8.10 2.81 -35.96
C LYS A 465 9.58 2.42 -36.03
N ALA A 466 10.24 2.24 -34.89
CA ALA A 466 11.63 1.79 -34.83
C ALA A 466 11.77 0.33 -35.29
N LEU A 467 10.86 -0.56 -34.85
CA LEU A 467 10.82 -1.96 -35.32
C LEU A 467 10.58 -2.09 -36.81
N ALA A 468 9.69 -1.27 -37.39
CA ALA A 468 9.40 -1.28 -38.82
C ALA A 468 10.61 -0.82 -39.66
N LYS A 469 11.42 0.11 -39.16
CA LYS A 469 12.66 0.57 -39.80
C LYS A 469 13.82 -0.43 -39.67
N GLY A 470 13.93 -1.11 -38.53
CA GLY A 470 14.98 -2.12 -38.29
C GLY A 470 14.73 -3.47 -38.95
N GLY A 471 13.49 -3.77 -39.35
CA GLY A 471 13.14 -4.96 -40.14
C GLY A 471 13.30 -4.78 -41.66
N ALA A 472 13.69 -3.59 -42.11
CA ALA A 472 13.95 -3.27 -43.53
C ALA A 472 15.45 -3.22 -43.87
N ALA A 473 16.33 -3.61 -42.91
CA ALA A 473 17.77 -3.80 -43.05
C ALA A 473 18.13 -5.26 -42.84
#